data_7ce766103c0b35f372ee2ee0aab1b8b7
#
_entry.id   7ce766103c0b35f372ee2ee0aab1b8b7
#
_cell.length_a   1.000
_cell.length_b   1.000
_cell.length_c   1.000
_cell.angle_alpha   90.00
_cell.angle_beta   90.00
_cell.angle_gamma   90.00
#
_symmetry.space_group_name_H-M   'P 1'
#
loop_
_entity.id
_entity.type
_entity.pdbx_description
1 polymer ?
#
loop_
_entity_poly.entity_id
_entity_poly.type
_entity_poly.pdbx_seq_one_letter_code
_entity_poly.pdbx_strand_id
1 'polypeptide(L)'
;QGFSASAITSVNTAQLRYIYPKSQLGRGMGINAMVVAISAAAGPSVASGILSIASWHWLFAINVPLGITALVLGMKHLPRQEERTKRKFDTISAIANAITFGLLIYTLDGFAHHEKMDFLFIQLIVLVVVGTYYVRRQLSQATPLLPLDLLRIPIFRLSILTSICSFIAQMSAMVSLPFFLQNTLGHSEV
;
A
#
# COMPACT_ATOMS: atom_id res chain seq x y z
N GLN A 1 0.51 -6.50 -12.14
CA GLN A 1 1.40 -5.58 -11.41
C GLN A 1 0.94 -5.37 -9.96
N GLY A 2 -0.35 -5.10 -9.70
CA GLY A 2 -0.84 -4.84 -8.33
C GLY A 2 -0.53 -5.96 -7.34
N PHE A 3 -0.74 -7.22 -7.71
CA PHE A 3 -0.43 -8.36 -6.86
C PHE A 3 1.07 -8.45 -6.51
N SER A 4 1.94 -8.27 -7.51
CA SER A 4 3.40 -8.30 -7.30
C SER A 4 3.88 -7.11 -6.45
N ALA A 5 3.33 -5.92 -6.68
CA ALA A 5 3.63 -4.74 -5.89
C ALA A 5 3.20 -4.91 -4.43
N SER A 6 2.02 -5.47 -4.16
CA SER A 6 1.55 -5.78 -2.81
C SER A 6 2.47 -6.77 -2.10
N ALA A 7 2.93 -7.81 -2.79
CA ALA A 7 3.88 -8.78 -2.23
C ALA A 7 5.21 -8.11 -1.85
N ILE A 8 5.76 -7.24 -2.69
CA ILE A 8 7.01 -6.53 -2.42
C ILE A 8 6.84 -5.57 -1.25
N THR A 9 5.79 -4.73 -1.27
CA THR A 9 5.57 -3.72 -0.21
C THR A 9 5.31 -4.33 1.15
N SER A 10 4.61 -5.47 1.23
CA SER A 10 4.33 -6.15 2.50
C SER A 10 5.60 -6.67 3.19
N VAL A 11 6.64 -7.04 2.43
CA VAL A 11 7.90 -7.59 2.97
C VAL A 11 8.96 -6.50 3.16
N ASN A 12 8.88 -5.40 2.41
CA ASN A 12 9.91 -4.36 2.39
C ASN A 12 10.25 -3.81 3.79
N THR A 13 9.23 -3.40 4.54
CA THR A 13 9.42 -2.85 5.90
C THR A 13 9.98 -3.89 6.88
N ALA A 14 9.60 -5.16 6.72
CA ALA A 14 10.15 -6.25 7.52
C ALA A 14 11.62 -6.49 7.21
N GLN A 15 12.02 -6.44 5.94
CA GLN A 15 13.40 -6.59 5.51
C GLN A 15 14.34 -5.52 6.10
N LEU A 16 13.87 -4.28 6.22
CA LEU A 16 14.67 -3.21 6.85
C LEU A 16 15.08 -3.55 8.28
N ARG A 17 14.26 -4.27 9.05
CA ARG A 17 14.59 -4.72 10.41
C ARG A 17 15.68 -5.78 10.46
N TYR A 18 15.89 -6.54 9.39
CA TYR A 18 16.94 -7.54 9.29
C TYR A 18 18.26 -6.95 8.78
N ILE A 19 18.19 -5.90 7.95
CA ILE A 19 19.34 -5.26 7.33
C ILE A 19 19.98 -4.24 8.29
N TYR A 20 19.14 -3.43 8.97
CA TYR A 20 19.62 -2.36 9.85
C TYR A 20 19.60 -2.76 11.33
N PRO A 21 20.69 -2.48 12.09
CA PRO A 21 20.68 -2.61 13.53
C PRO A 21 19.64 -1.64 14.15
N LYS A 22 19.13 -1.98 15.34
CA LYS A 22 18.06 -1.20 16.02
C LYS A 22 18.40 0.28 16.15
N SER A 23 19.66 0.64 16.38
CA SER A 23 20.13 2.03 16.50
C SER A 23 20.08 2.82 15.20
N GLN A 24 20.09 2.15 14.04
CA GLN A 24 20.07 2.78 12.71
C GLN A 24 18.77 2.55 11.94
N LEU A 25 17.78 1.87 12.55
CA LEU A 25 16.52 1.54 11.89
C LEU A 25 15.78 2.79 11.42
N GLY A 26 15.79 3.88 12.22
CA GLY A 26 15.19 5.16 11.84
C GLY A 26 15.82 5.75 10.57
N ARG A 27 17.16 5.65 10.45
CA ARG A 27 17.88 6.08 9.23
C ARG A 27 17.48 5.22 8.02
N GLY A 28 17.43 3.89 8.18
CA GLY A 28 16.99 2.98 7.12
C GLY A 28 15.58 3.26 6.64
N MET A 29 14.66 3.50 7.57
CA MET A 29 13.27 3.89 7.27
C MET A 29 13.21 5.24 6.54
N GLY A 30 14.01 6.23 6.96
CA GLY A 30 14.10 7.54 6.30
C GLY A 30 14.62 7.44 4.87
N ILE A 31 15.66 6.64 4.62
CA ILE A 31 16.18 6.39 3.27
C ILE A 31 15.12 5.71 2.40
N ASN A 32 14.43 4.70 2.92
CA ASN A 32 13.34 4.04 2.19
C ASN A 32 12.22 5.02 1.83
N ALA A 33 11.79 5.86 2.77
CA ALA A 33 10.77 6.88 2.51
C ALA A 33 11.23 7.90 1.45
N MET A 34 12.50 8.31 1.48
CA MET A 34 13.08 9.22 0.48
C MET A 34 13.08 8.59 -0.91
N VAL A 35 13.47 7.33 -1.03
CA VAL A 35 13.45 6.59 -2.32
C VAL A 35 12.02 6.51 -2.88
N VAL A 36 11.04 6.19 -2.03
CA VAL A 36 9.63 6.14 -2.44
C VAL A 36 9.15 7.52 -2.90
N ALA A 37 9.47 8.58 -2.16
CA ALA A 37 9.06 9.94 -2.52
C ALA A 37 9.67 10.42 -3.84
N ILE A 38 10.98 10.18 -4.04
CA ILE A 38 11.65 10.51 -5.31
C ILE A 38 11.06 9.73 -6.48
N SER A 39 10.79 8.44 -6.29
CA SER A 39 10.20 7.59 -7.33
C SER A 39 8.78 8.04 -7.68
N ALA A 40 7.98 8.42 -6.69
CA ALA A 40 6.63 8.95 -6.90
C ALA A 40 6.64 10.29 -7.65
N ALA A 41 7.58 11.17 -7.33
CA ALA A 41 7.74 12.45 -8.01
C ALA A 41 8.27 12.32 -9.45
N ALA A 42 9.19 11.38 -9.68
CA ALA A 42 9.78 11.13 -11.00
C ALA A 42 8.84 10.33 -11.94
N GLY A 43 7.90 9.57 -11.39
CA GLY A 43 7.02 8.66 -12.14
C GLY A 43 6.29 9.32 -13.31
N PRO A 44 5.53 10.39 -13.09
CA PRO A 44 4.81 11.09 -14.16
C PRO A 44 5.74 11.62 -15.28
N SER A 45 6.89 12.20 -14.91
CA SER A 45 7.86 12.74 -15.88
C SER A 45 8.50 11.63 -16.73
N VAL A 46 8.83 10.50 -16.11
CA VAL A 46 9.35 9.32 -16.83
C VAL A 46 8.27 8.74 -17.74
N ALA A 47 7.03 8.64 -17.27
CA ALA A 47 5.91 8.14 -18.06
C ALA A 47 5.64 9.04 -19.29
N SER A 48 5.59 10.36 -19.10
CA SER A 48 5.44 11.33 -20.19
C SER A 48 6.59 11.21 -21.19
N GLY A 49 7.84 11.12 -20.74
CA GLY A 49 9.00 10.92 -21.60
C GLY A 49 8.91 9.63 -22.44
N ILE A 50 8.43 8.54 -21.87
CA ILE A 50 8.24 7.28 -22.62
C ILE A 50 7.12 7.45 -23.65
N LEU A 51 6.00 8.04 -23.27
CA LEU A 51 4.84 8.20 -24.16
C LEU A 51 5.10 9.16 -25.32
N SER A 52 6.06 10.10 -25.18
CA SER A 52 6.44 11.00 -26.28
C SER A 52 7.16 10.31 -27.43
N ILE A 53 7.81 9.16 -27.18
CA ILE A 53 8.62 8.42 -28.18
C ILE A 53 8.15 6.98 -28.42
N ALA A 54 7.28 6.45 -27.54
CA ALA A 54 6.87 5.06 -27.58
C ALA A 54 5.40 4.87 -27.17
N SER A 55 4.83 3.70 -27.44
CA SER A 55 3.46 3.37 -27.07
C SER A 55 3.33 3.04 -25.57
N TRP A 56 2.10 3.10 -25.05
CA TRP A 56 1.80 2.80 -23.63
C TRP A 56 2.29 1.43 -23.15
N HIS A 57 2.48 0.47 -24.04
CA HIS A 57 3.01 -0.86 -23.67
C HIS A 57 4.42 -0.78 -23.06
N TRP A 58 5.21 0.21 -23.45
CA TRP A 58 6.56 0.43 -22.93
C TRP A 58 6.58 0.88 -21.47
N LEU A 59 5.49 1.47 -20.97
CA LEU A 59 5.35 1.77 -19.53
C LEU A 59 5.37 0.51 -18.67
N PHE A 60 4.92 -0.61 -19.23
CA PHE A 60 4.97 -1.91 -18.56
C PHE A 60 6.28 -2.65 -18.85
N ALA A 61 6.77 -2.55 -20.08
CA ALA A 61 7.97 -3.26 -20.51
C ALA A 61 9.22 -2.80 -19.75
N ILE A 62 9.33 -1.52 -19.40
CA ILE A 62 10.46 -0.97 -18.61
C ILE A 62 10.58 -1.60 -17.22
N ASN A 63 9.49 -2.11 -16.66
CA ASN A 63 9.52 -2.79 -15.38
C ASN A 63 10.21 -4.16 -15.44
N VAL A 64 10.33 -4.78 -16.63
CA VAL A 64 10.96 -6.09 -16.79
C VAL A 64 12.47 -6.03 -16.50
N PRO A 65 13.26 -5.17 -17.18
CA PRO A 65 14.69 -5.07 -16.88
C PRO A 65 14.97 -4.56 -15.45
N LEU A 66 14.15 -3.62 -14.94
CA LEU A 66 14.28 -3.14 -13.57
C LEU A 66 13.98 -4.25 -12.56
N GLY A 67 12.95 -5.06 -12.80
CA GLY A 67 12.59 -6.18 -11.95
C GLY A 67 13.64 -7.29 -11.96
N ILE A 68 14.21 -7.62 -13.12
CA ILE A 68 15.32 -8.57 -13.23
C ILE A 68 16.55 -8.06 -12.46
N THR A 69 16.90 -6.79 -12.63
CA THR A 69 18.02 -6.18 -11.92
C THR A 69 17.80 -6.23 -10.40
N ALA A 70 16.60 -5.84 -9.94
CA ALA A 70 16.25 -5.90 -8.52
C ALA A 70 16.29 -7.34 -7.97
N LEU A 71 15.81 -8.33 -8.74
CA LEU A 71 15.86 -9.74 -8.37
C LEU A 71 17.31 -10.23 -8.22
N VAL A 72 18.17 -9.96 -9.20
CA VAL A 72 19.58 -10.37 -9.17
C VAL A 72 20.31 -9.74 -7.99
N LEU A 73 20.13 -8.43 -7.78
CA LEU A 73 20.72 -7.71 -6.64
C LEU A 73 20.18 -8.25 -5.29
N GLY A 74 18.88 -8.50 -5.22
CA GLY A 74 18.25 -9.07 -4.03
C GLY A 74 18.78 -10.47 -3.71
N MET A 75 18.87 -11.34 -4.70
CA MET A 75 19.42 -12.70 -4.51
C MET A 75 20.89 -12.69 -4.08
N LYS A 76 21.65 -11.69 -4.50
CA LYS A 76 23.09 -11.58 -4.21
C LYS A 76 23.37 -10.95 -2.84
N HIS A 77 22.58 -9.98 -2.41
CA HIS A 77 22.92 -9.12 -1.27
C HIS A 77 21.96 -9.25 -0.08
N LEU A 78 20.73 -9.77 -0.27
CA LEU A 78 19.83 -9.96 0.85
C LEU A 78 20.30 -11.10 1.76
N PRO A 79 20.32 -10.88 3.09
CA PRO A 79 20.70 -11.94 4.03
C PRO A 79 19.71 -13.09 3.94
N ARG A 80 20.25 -14.33 3.81
CA ARG A 80 19.42 -15.54 3.90
C ARG A 80 18.99 -15.73 5.35
N GLN A 81 17.70 -15.81 5.58
CA GLN A 81 17.17 -16.21 6.88
C GLN A 81 17.39 -17.70 7.08
N GLU A 82 18.28 -18.06 7.99
CA GLU A 82 18.53 -19.45 8.39
C GLU A 82 17.46 -19.99 9.33
N GLU A 83 16.83 -19.13 10.12
CA GLU A 83 15.75 -19.52 11.04
C GLU A 83 14.37 -19.33 10.43
N ARG A 84 13.91 -20.32 9.70
CA ARG A 84 12.48 -20.46 9.38
C ARG A 84 11.74 -20.90 10.63
N THR A 85 11.24 -19.98 11.42
CA THR A 85 10.20 -20.31 12.39
C THR A 85 9.03 -20.91 11.61
N LYS A 86 8.78 -22.20 11.78
CA LYS A 86 7.64 -22.93 11.17
C LYS A 86 6.32 -22.46 11.82
N ARG A 87 5.97 -21.19 11.63
CA ARG A 87 4.66 -20.70 12.05
C ARG A 87 3.63 -21.17 11.04
N LYS A 88 2.57 -21.79 11.53
CA LYS A 88 1.43 -22.14 10.67
C LYS A 88 0.83 -20.82 10.15
N PHE A 89 0.75 -20.68 8.83
CA PHE A 89 0.12 -19.53 8.21
C PHE A 89 -1.40 -19.60 8.44
N ASP A 90 -1.97 -18.55 9.02
CA ASP A 90 -3.41 -18.46 9.22
C ASP A 90 -4.11 -17.98 7.94
N THR A 91 -4.39 -18.94 7.08
CA THR A 91 -5.06 -18.72 5.80
C THR A 91 -6.45 -18.10 5.98
N ILE A 92 -7.17 -18.46 7.04
CA ILE A 92 -8.52 -17.94 7.30
C ILE A 92 -8.47 -16.45 7.61
N SER A 93 -7.53 -16.03 8.48
CA SER A 93 -7.34 -14.61 8.78
C SER A 93 -6.83 -13.82 7.56
N ALA A 94 -5.99 -14.42 6.72
CA ALA A 94 -5.53 -13.79 5.49
C ALA A 94 -6.67 -13.57 4.48
N ILE A 95 -7.54 -14.56 4.29
CA ILE A 95 -8.72 -14.45 3.43
C ILE A 95 -9.70 -13.42 4.00
N ALA A 96 -10.00 -13.47 5.29
CA ALA A 96 -10.88 -12.51 5.93
C ALA A 96 -10.35 -11.07 5.83
N ASN A 97 -9.04 -10.88 5.95
CA ASN A 97 -8.36 -9.59 5.71
C ASN A 97 -8.60 -9.12 4.27
N ALA A 98 -8.29 -9.95 3.28
CA ALA A 98 -8.45 -9.62 1.87
C ALA A 98 -9.91 -9.25 1.52
N ILE A 99 -10.87 -10.02 2.03
CA ILE A 99 -12.30 -9.75 1.82
C ILE A 99 -12.71 -8.43 2.49
N THR A 100 -12.29 -8.20 3.75
CA THR A 100 -12.65 -6.97 4.49
C THR A 100 -12.14 -5.72 3.79
N PHE A 101 -10.85 -5.69 3.40
CA PHE A 101 -10.28 -4.54 2.71
C PHE A 101 -10.80 -4.41 1.27
N GLY A 102 -11.02 -5.52 0.56
CA GLY A 102 -11.63 -5.53 -0.76
C GLY A 102 -13.05 -4.95 -0.73
N LEU A 103 -13.88 -5.38 0.21
CA LEU A 103 -15.23 -4.84 0.42
C LEU A 103 -15.20 -3.36 0.82
N LEU A 104 -14.24 -2.95 1.66
CA LEU A 104 -14.08 -1.55 2.03
C LEU A 104 -13.82 -0.67 0.80
N ILE A 105 -12.87 -1.06 -0.02
CA ILE A 105 -12.52 -0.32 -1.25
C ILE A 105 -13.71 -0.32 -2.20
N TYR A 106 -14.37 -1.47 -2.41
CA TYR A 106 -15.51 -1.59 -3.30
C TYR A 106 -16.72 -0.75 -2.83
N THR A 107 -16.96 -0.69 -1.52
CA THR A 107 -18.01 0.17 -0.96
C THR A 107 -17.70 1.64 -1.15
N LEU A 108 -16.43 2.05 -0.94
CA LEU A 108 -16.01 3.45 -1.15
C LEU A 108 -16.12 3.85 -2.63
N ASP A 109 -15.77 2.95 -3.54
CA ASP A 109 -15.92 3.16 -4.98
C ASP A 109 -17.38 3.31 -5.40
N GLY A 110 -18.27 2.49 -4.85
CA GLY A 110 -19.71 2.59 -5.08
C GLY A 110 -20.31 3.93 -4.61
N PHE A 111 -19.82 4.47 -3.49
CA PHE A 111 -20.19 5.82 -3.05
C PHE A 111 -19.73 6.90 -4.04
N ALA A 112 -18.52 6.77 -4.58
CA ALA A 112 -17.95 7.73 -5.53
C ALA A 112 -18.71 7.72 -6.88
N HIS A 113 -19.20 6.57 -7.32
CA HIS A 113 -19.91 6.41 -8.60
C HIS A 113 -21.44 6.53 -8.48
N HIS A 114 -21.97 6.98 -7.33
CA HIS A 114 -23.40 7.16 -7.10
C HIS A 114 -24.24 5.90 -7.40
N GLU A 115 -23.77 4.74 -6.99
CA GLU A 115 -24.54 3.50 -7.12
C GLU A 115 -25.87 3.58 -6.35
N LYS A 116 -26.82 2.68 -6.67
CA LYS A 116 -28.12 2.64 -6.01
C LYS A 116 -27.97 2.48 -4.50
N MET A 117 -28.64 3.34 -3.73
CA MET A 117 -28.55 3.37 -2.27
C MET A 117 -28.83 2.00 -1.62
N ASP A 118 -29.78 1.24 -2.14
CA ASP A 118 -30.11 -0.10 -1.61
C ASP A 118 -28.91 -1.05 -1.69
N PHE A 119 -28.14 -0.97 -2.79
CA PHE A 119 -26.97 -1.79 -3.00
C PHE A 119 -25.82 -1.37 -2.07
N LEU A 120 -25.61 -0.08 -1.89
CA LEU A 120 -24.63 0.48 -0.94
C LEU A 120 -24.94 0.07 0.51
N PHE A 121 -26.21 0.07 0.91
CA PHE A 121 -26.61 -0.41 2.23
C PHE A 121 -26.27 -1.89 2.45
N ILE A 122 -26.53 -2.74 1.45
CA ILE A 122 -26.19 -4.16 1.52
C ILE A 122 -24.66 -4.33 1.64
N GLN A 123 -23.88 -3.63 0.82
CA GLN A 123 -22.42 -3.65 0.89
C GLN A 123 -21.91 -3.24 2.28
N LEU A 124 -22.47 -2.16 2.83
CA LEU A 124 -22.10 -1.66 4.15
C LEU A 124 -22.41 -2.67 5.26
N ILE A 125 -23.57 -3.32 5.21
CA ILE A 125 -23.94 -4.36 6.17
C ILE A 125 -22.96 -5.54 6.07
N VAL A 126 -22.67 -6.01 4.86
CA VAL A 126 -21.72 -7.11 4.64
C VAL A 126 -20.33 -6.74 5.15
N LEU A 127 -19.86 -5.52 4.85
CA LEU A 127 -18.58 -5.00 5.33
C LEU A 127 -18.51 -4.98 6.87
N VAL A 128 -19.56 -4.52 7.55
CA VAL A 128 -19.64 -4.47 9.00
C VAL A 128 -19.62 -5.88 9.60
N VAL A 129 -20.36 -6.82 9.02
CA VAL A 129 -20.41 -8.21 9.49
C VAL A 129 -19.06 -8.89 9.33
N VAL A 130 -18.49 -8.84 8.12
CA VAL A 130 -17.19 -9.47 7.82
C VAL A 130 -16.07 -8.79 8.60
N GLY A 131 -16.06 -7.45 8.66
CA GLY A 131 -15.09 -6.68 9.42
C GLY A 131 -15.14 -6.99 10.92
N THR A 132 -16.35 -7.09 11.50
CA THR A 132 -16.52 -7.46 12.92
C THR A 132 -16.02 -8.87 13.18
N TYR A 133 -16.33 -9.82 12.30
CA TYR A 133 -15.81 -11.18 12.39
C TYR A 133 -14.28 -11.18 12.35
N TYR A 134 -13.68 -10.47 11.38
CA TYR A 134 -12.24 -10.35 11.23
C TYR A 134 -11.58 -9.75 12.47
N VAL A 135 -12.08 -8.61 12.98
CA VAL A 135 -11.56 -7.95 14.19
C VAL A 135 -11.63 -8.86 15.41
N ARG A 136 -12.78 -9.49 15.66
CA ARG A 136 -12.95 -10.43 16.78
C ARG A 136 -11.97 -11.59 16.69
N ARG A 137 -11.77 -12.14 15.49
CA ARG A 137 -10.83 -13.22 15.26
C ARG A 137 -9.39 -12.75 15.52
N GLN A 138 -8.99 -11.55 15.06
CA GLN A 138 -7.65 -11.02 15.33
C GLN A 138 -7.39 -10.79 16.83
N LEU A 139 -8.38 -10.33 17.58
CA LEU A 139 -8.25 -10.11 19.02
C LEU A 139 -8.17 -11.41 19.83
N SER A 140 -8.66 -12.53 19.30
CA SER A 140 -8.63 -13.84 19.98
C SER A 140 -7.38 -14.66 19.68
N GLN A 141 -6.52 -14.22 18.75
CA GLN A 141 -5.33 -14.97 18.36
C GLN A 141 -4.08 -14.52 19.11
N ALA A 142 -3.23 -15.50 19.48
CA ALA A 142 -1.95 -15.22 20.13
C ALA A 142 -0.93 -14.54 19.22
N THR A 143 -1.06 -14.72 17.90
CA THR A 143 -0.20 -14.08 16.89
C THR A 143 -1.07 -13.52 15.75
N PRO A 144 -1.75 -12.38 15.99
CA PRO A 144 -2.63 -11.79 14.98
C PRO A 144 -1.84 -11.26 13.79
N LEU A 145 -2.46 -11.31 12.58
CA LEU A 145 -1.91 -10.66 11.39
C LEU A 145 -1.92 -9.14 11.53
N LEU A 146 -2.96 -8.60 12.17
CA LEU A 146 -3.09 -7.19 12.48
C LEU A 146 -3.12 -7.02 14.01
N PRO A 147 -2.07 -6.47 14.62
CA PRO A 147 -1.97 -6.31 16.07
C PRO A 147 -2.84 -5.13 16.56
N LEU A 148 -4.16 -5.34 16.59
CA LEU A 148 -5.15 -4.32 16.98
C LEU A 148 -5.03 -3.88 18.44
N ASP A 149 -4.43 -4.70 19.28
CA ASP A 149 -4.09 -4.40 20.67
C ASP A 149 -3.13 -3.20 20.81
N LEU A 150 -2.27 -2.95 19.82
CA LEU A 150 -1.41 -1.77 19.79
C LEU A 150 -2.20 -0.45 19.74
N LEU A 151 -3.43 -0.46 19.20
CA LEU A 151 -4.30 0.71 19.20
C LEU A 151 -4.75 1.15 20.62
N ARG A 152 -4.59 0.30 21.62
CA ARG A 152 -4.81 0.67 23.03
C ARG A 152 -3.73 1.63 23.55
N ILE A 153 -2.56 1.67 22.91
CA ILE A 153 -1.47 2.57 23.24
C ILE A 153 -1.79 3.94 22.63
N PRO A 154 -2.00 5.01 23.44
CA PRO A 154 -2.45 6.32 22.94
C PRO A 154 -1.53 6.90 21.88
N ILE A 155 -0.22 6.83 22.08
CA ILE A 155 0.79 7.35 21.15
C ILE A 155 0.72 6.63 19.79
N PHE A 156 0.52 5.32 19.79
CA PHE A 156 0.41 4.52 18.58
C PHE A 156 -0.87 4.86 17.81
N ARG A 157 -1.99 4.98 18.53
CA ARG A 157 -3.28 5.39 17.94
C ARG A 157 -3.22 6.78 17.32
N LEU A 158 -2.63 7.75 18.02
CA LEU A 158 -2.46 9.11 17.50
C LEU A 158 -1.56 9.12 16.25
N SER A 159 -0.46 8.37 16.27
CA SER A 159 0.44 8.25 15.12
C SER A 159 -0.28 7.69 13.89
N ILE A 160 -1.12 6.65 14.05
CA ILE A 160 -1.90 6.10 12.94
C ILE A 160 -2.90 7.13 12.43
N LEU A 161 -3.65 7.79 13.31
CA LEU A 161 -4.63 8.82 12.91
C LEU A 161 -3.96 9.96 12.15
N THR A 162 -2.84 10.46 12.66
CA THR A 162 -2.06 11.51 11.98
C THR A 162 -1.58 11.04 10.60
N SER A 163 -1.10 9.80 10.49
CA SER A 163 -0.67 9.23 9.21
C SER A 163 -1.83 9.14 8.22
N ILE A 164 -3.00 8.66 8.65
CA ILE A 164 -4.19 8.58 7.80
C ILE A 164 -4.59 9.96 7.30
N CYS A 165 -4.69 10.95 8.19
CA CYS A 165 -5.05 12.32 7.81
C CYS A 165 -4.01 12.92 6.83
N SER A 166 -2.72 12.70 7.08
CA SER A 166 -1.64 13.18 6.21
C SER A 166 -1.72 12.54 4.81
N PHE A 167 -1.95 11.22 4.73
CA PHE A 167 -2.09 10.53 3.45
C PHE A 167 -3.34 10.98 2.68
N ILE A 168 -4.47 11.17 3.36
CA ILE A 168 -5.70 11.69 2.73
C ILE A 168 -5.42 13.08 2.14
N ALA A 169 -4.83 13.99 2.92
CA ALA A 169 -4.50 15.34 2.46
C ALA A 169 -3.52 15.31 1.26
N GLN A 170 -2.48 14.49 1.34
CA GLN A 170 -1.49 14.33 0.27
C GLN A 170 -2.10 13.79 -1.02
N MET A 171 -2.91 12.74 -0.93
CA MET A 171 -3.57 12.15 -2.11
C MET A 171 -4.61 13.08 -2.70
N SER A 172 -5.38 13.78 -1.87
CA SER A 172 -6.33 14.80 -2.34
C SER A 172 -5.62 15.92 -3.10
N ALA A 173 -4.50 16.42 -2.58
CA ALA A 173 -3.71 17.44 -3.27
C ALA A 173 -3.11 16.91 -4.59
N MET A 174 -2.59 15.68 -4.58
CA MET A 174 -1.99 15.06 -5.76
C MET A 174 -2.99 14.85 -6.90
N VAL A 175 -4.23 14.51 -6.56
CA VAL A 175 -5.29 14.31 -7.55
C VAL A 175 -5.90 15.65 -7.99
N SER A 176 -6.20 16.56 -7.05
CA SER A 176 -6.91 17.80 -7.37
C SER A 176 -6.04 18.81 -8.11
N LEU A 177 -4.73 18.85 -7.88
CA LEU A 177 -3.84 19.82 -8.47
C LEU A 177 -3.78 19.74 -10.01
N PRO A 178 -3.58 18.56 -10.65
CA PRO A 178 -3.62 18.44 -12.11
C PRO A 178 -4.97 18.89 -12.68
N PHE A 179 -6.09 18.49 -12.09
CA PHE A 179 -7.41 18.91 -12.56
C PHE A 179 -7.63 20.42 -12.44
N PHE A 180 -7.14 21.04 -11.37
CA PHE A 180 -7.19 22.49 -11.21
C PHE A 180 -6.38 23.19 -12.31
N LEU A 181 -5.16 22.73 -12.59
CA LEU A 181 -4.30 23.31 -13.61
C LEU A 181 -4.91 23.18 -15.02
N GLN A 182 -5.48 22.03 -15.34
CA GLN A 182 -6.13 21.79 -16.63
C GLN A 182 -7.41 22.61 -16.80
N ASN A 183 -8.32 22.54 -15.83
CA ASN A 183 -9.66 23.12 -15.98
C ASN A 183 -9.70 24.64 -15.73
N THR A 184 -8.81 25.17 -14.87
CA THR A 184 -8.87 26.58 -14.46
C THR A 184 -7.82 27.42 -15.20
N LEU A 185 -6.63 26.88 -15.42
CA LEU A 185 -5.53 27.61 -16.06
C LEU A 185 -5.34 27.25 -17.53
N GLY A 186 -6.11 26.30 -18.07
CA GLY A 186 -6.09 25.92 -19.49
C GLY A 186 -4.77 25.31 -19.97
N HIS A 187 -3.96 24.76 -19.04
CA HIS A 187 -2.73 24.06 -19.41
C HIS A 187 -3.08 22.72 -20.07
N SER A 188 -2.47 22.45 -21.25
CA SER A 188 -2.62 21.16 -21.93
C SER A 188 -1.93 20.03 -21.17
N GLU A 189 -2.39 18.80 -21.43
CA GLU A 189 -1.84 17.56 -20.87
C GLU A 189 -0.44 17.25 -21.44
N VAL A 190 0.58 17.99 -21.08
CA VAL A 190 1.96 17.68 -21.50
C VAL A 190 2.83 17.47 -20.28
#